data_e0aab996e93d269fb7d507df5d9e2920
#
_entry.id   e0aab996e93d269fb7d507df5d9e2920
#
_cell.length_a   1.000
_cell.length_b   1.000
_cell.length_c   1.000
_cell.angle_alpha   90.00
_cell.angle_beta   90.00
_cell.angle_gamma   90.00
#
_symmetry.space_group_name_H-M   'P 1'
#
loop_
_entity.id
_entity.type
_entity.pdbx_description
1 polymer ?
#
loop_
_entity_poly.entity_id
_entity_poly.type
_entity_poly.pdbx_seq_one_letter_code
_entity_poly.pdbx_strand_id
1 'polypeptide(L)'
;MPRELTACEIDSIMVGATFLGAGGGGPLDTGRELLKKQTSGSYSIDLYSMDEIPEKERDATYGAMVACLGSPQKIKENGTFGPDGVACFDAFKKAMLLHGKEIKYLYSGEMGGMNTMVPMLVSIIAKQQGGSSIGLLDFDANGRAVPELNTSLNAARGFAPNPVGLGALPTVGGKSCTECIIECETDTESEAICRKLCEIYNSQIGFSTWAMSVKELKDNSVLGCVSTAERIGENIKMIQKKPELDPVSYTHLRAHE
;
A
#
# COMPACT_ATOMS: atom_id res chain seq x y z
N MET A 1 -11.65 -5.27 -18.10
CA MET A 1 -10.50 -6.16 -17.78
C MET A 1 -9.48 -5.32 -17.05
N PRO A 2 -8.79 -5.84 -16.04
CA PRO A 2 -7.79 -5.07 -15.30
C PRO A 2 -6.68 -4.59 -16.22
N ARG A 3 -6.07 -3.48 -15.84
CA ARG A 3 -4.90 -2.95 -16.53
C ARG A 3 -3.64 -3.51 -15.88
N GLU A 4 -2.76 -4.07 -16.70
CA GLU A 4 -1.45 -4.52 -16.22
C GLU A 4 -0.52 -3.33 -15.97
N LEU A 5 0.05 -3.25 -14.78
CA LEU A 5 1.11 -2.30 -14.41
C LEU A 5 2.46 -3.00 -14.50
N THR A 6 3.34 -2.48 -15.34
CA THR A 6 4.73 -2.92 -15.43
C THR A 6 5.63 -2.10 -14.50
N ALA A 7 6.91 -2.43 -14.43
CA ALA A 7 7.88 -1.68 -13.62
C ALA A 7 7.93 -0.17 -13.98
N CYS A 8 7.65 0.19 -15.24
CA CYS A 8 7.66 1.58 -15.68
C CYS A 8 6.48 2.38 -15.11
N GLU A 9 5.28 1.81 -15.19
CA GLU A 9 4.08 2.42 -14.62
C GLU A 9 4.18 2.49 -13.09
N ILE A 10 4.65 1.42 -12.43
CA ILE A 10 4.87 1.40 -10.98
C ILE A 10 5.83 2.52 -10.54
N ASP A 11 6.93 2.75 -11.27
CA ASP A 11 7.83 3.86 -10.96
C ASP A 11 7.16 5.23 -11.17
N SER A 12 6.30 5.39 -12.18
CA SER A 12 5.53 6.62 -12.36
C SER A 12 4.53 6.83 -11.23
N ILE A 13 3.83 5.79 -10.80
CA ILE A 13 2.92 5.82 -9.64
C ILE A 13 3.68 6.28 -8.39
N MET A 14 4.85 5.72 -8.12
CA MET A 14 5.65 6.08 -6.93
C MET A 14 6.10 7.54 -6.96
N VAL A 15 6.51 8.07 -8.11
CA VAL A 15 6.86 9.49 -8.27
C VAL A 15 5.66 10.40 -7.97
N GLY A 16 4.51 10.11 -8.55
CA GLY A 16 3.29 10.91 -8.31
C GLY A 16 2.73 10.74 -6.91
N ALA A 17 2.81 9.54 -6.33
CA ALA A 17 2.42 9.29 -4.95
C ALA A 17 3.31 10.05 -3.95
N THR A 18 4.58 10.25 -4.25
CA THR A 18 5.48 11.11 -3.47
C THR A 18 4.96 12.56 -3.43
N PHE A 19 4.49 13.05 -4.56
CA PHE A 19 3.88 14.38 -4.63
C PHE A 19 2.58 14.46 -3.81
N LEU A 20 1.69 13.49 -3.96
CA LEU A 20 0.42 13.42 -3.21
C LEU A 20 0.63 13.24 -1.71
N GLY A 21 1.66 12.51 -1.31
CA GLY A 21 2.04 12.28 0.08
C GLY A 21 2.61 13.51 0.79
N ALA A 22 3.01 14.55 0.03
CA ALA A 22 3.49 15.83 0.56
C ALA A 22 4.56 15.69 1.66
N GLY A 23 5.46 14.71 1.52
CA GLY A 23 6.54 14.41 2.46
C GLY A 23 6.27 13.24 3.41
N GLY A 24 5.05 12.71 3.46
CA GLY A 24 4.70 11.48 4.19
C GLY A 24 4.68 10.23 3.30
N GLY A 25 4.33 9.07 3.87
CA GLY A 25 4.23 7.80 3.16
C GLY A 25 5.54 7.19 2.69
N GLY A 26 6.66 7.63 3.27
CA GLY A 26 8.02 7.13 3.04
C GLY A 26 8.70 7.64 1.76
N PRO A 27 10.06 7.61 1.76
CA PRO A 27 10.85 8.16 0.67
C PRO A 27 10.76 7.31 -0.63
N LEU A 28 10.70 7.99 -1.77
CA LEU A 28 10.70 7.38 -3.10
C LEU A 28 11.90 6.46 -3.35
N ASP A 29 13.10 6.93 -3.03
CA ASP A 29 14.33 6.16 -3.26
C ASP A 29 14.36 4.86 -2.45
N THR A 30 13.85 4.89 -1.21
CA THR A 30 13.70 3.68 -0.40
C THR A 30 12.75 2.69 -1.06
N GLY A 31 11.61 3.16 -1.58
CA GLY A 31 10.68 2.29 -2.31
C GLY A 31 11.31 1.66 -3.55
N ARG A 32 12.04 2.44 -4.35
CA ARG A 32 12.76 1.94 -5.53
C ARG A 32 13.81 0.89 -5.19
N GLU A 33 14.59 1.13 -4.13
CA GLU A 33 15.61 0.17 -3.68
C GLU A 33 14.98 -1.14 -3.19
N LEU A 34 13.85 -1.06 -2.47
CA LEU A 34 13.12 -2.24 -2.00
C LEU A 34 12.58 -3.05 -3.18
N LEU A 35 11.91 -2.43 -4.16
CA LEU A 35 11.47 -3.13 -5.37
C LEU A 35 12.64 -3.83 -6.05
N LYS A 36 13.76 -3.14 -6.26
CA LYS A 36 14.94 -3.71 -6.92
C LYS A 36 15.55 -4.89 -6.14
N LYS A 37 15.54 -4.83 -4.81
CA LYS A 37 16.16 -5.87 -3.96
C LYS A 37 15.25 -7.09 -3.78
N GLN A 38 13.94 -6.87 -3.69
CA GLN A 38 12.97 -7.90 -3.31
C GLN A 38 12.30 -8.58 -4.50
N THR A 39 12.45 -8.04 -5.70
CA THR A 39 11.87 -8.63 -6.92
C THR A 39 12.97 -9.11 -7.87
N SER A 40 12.67 -10.14 -8.66
CA SER A 40 13.57 -10.70 -9.67
C SER A 40 12.91 -10.71 -11.04
N GLY A 41 13.71 -10.44 -12.08
CA GLY A 41 13.23 -10.44 -13.47
C GLY A 41 12.20 -9.36 -13.78
N SER A 42 11.37 -9.60 -14.78
CA SER A 42 10.22 -8.77 -15.09
C SER A 42 9.05 -9.12 -14.16
N TYR A 43 8.34 -8.12 -13.71
CA TYR A 43 7.15 -8.27 -12.87
C TYR A 43 6.05 -7.34 -13.33
N SER A 44 4.83 -7.75 -13.05
CA SER A 44 3.64 -6.94 -13.29
C SER A 44 2.56 -7.25 -12.26
N ILE A 45 1.62 -6.33 -12.12
CA ILE A 45 0.45 -6.47 -11.25
C ILE A 45 -0.78 -5.93 -11.96
N ASP A 46 -1.92 -6.58 -11.76
CA ASP A 46 -3.20 -6.13 -12.29
C ASP A 46 -3.80 -5.02 -11.43
N LEU A 47 -4.09 -3.87 -12.03
CA LEU A 47 -4.81 -2.77 -11.44
C LEU A 47 -6.27 -2.84 -11.84
N TYR A 48 -7.15 -2.84 -10.86
CA TYR A 48 -8.61 -2.88 -11.04
C TYR A 48 -9.23 -1.54 -10.66
N SER A 49 -9.94 -0.92 -11.59
CA SER A 49 -10.90 0.12 -11.22
C SER A 49 -12.12 -0.50 -10.54
N MET A 50 -12.83 0.29 -9.74
CA MET A 50 -14.04 -0.19 -9.05
C MET A 50 -15.14 -0.65 -10.01
N ASP A 51 -15.20 -0.07 -11.22
CA ASP A 51 -16.21 -0.38 -12.21
C ASP A 51 -15.94 -1.70 -12.95
N GLU A 52 -14.71 -2.22 -12.87
CA GLU A 52 -14.35 -3.52 -13.45
C GLU A 52 -14.79 -4.70 -12.58
N ILE A 53 -15.16 -4.45 -11.33
CA ILE A 53 -15.71 -5.46 -10.43
C ILE A 53 -17.24 -5.44 -10.57
N PRO A 54 -17.87 -6.56 -11.02
CA PRO A 54 -19.31 -6.62 -11.20
C PRO A 54 -20.07 -6.23 -9.92
N GLU A 55 -21.10 -5.40 -10.06
CA GLU A 55 -21.84 -4.86 -8.90
C GLU A 55 -22.35 -5.95 -7.96
N LYS A 56 -22.87 -7.05 -8.54
CA LYS A 56 -23.37 -8.21 -7.78
C LYS A 56 -22.31 -8.95 -6.96
N GLU A 57 -21.02 -8.72 -7.25
CA GLU A 57 -19.89 -9.36 -6.54
C GLU A 57 -19.27 -8.46 -5.49
N ARG A 58 -19.56 -7.15 -5.51
CA ARG A 58 -18.90 -6.16 -4.65
C ARG A 58 -19.14 -6.36 -3.17
N ASP A 59 -20.30 -6.88 -2.76
CA ASP A 59 -20.63 -7.16 -1.37
C ASP A 59 -19.89 -8.39 -0.81
N ALA A 60 -19.58 -9.37 -1.68
CA ALA A 60 -18.92 -10.62 -1.28
C ALA A 60 -17.41 -10.66 -1.61
N THR A 61 -16.88 -9.59 -2.19
CA THR A 61 -15.48 -9.49 -2.56
C THR A 61 -14.77 -8.46 -1.68
N TYR A 62 -13.66 -8.84 -1.06
CA TYR A 62 -12.96 -8.02 -0.08
C TYR A 62 -11.59 -7.58 -0.57
N GLY A 63 -11.25 -6.34 -0.23
CA GLY A 63 -9.91 -5.80 -0.31
C GLY A 63 -9.30 -5.62 1.08
N ALA A 64 -7.98 -5.67 1.16
CA ALA A 64 -7.22 -5.42 2.38
C ALA A 64 -6.18 -4.33 2.18
N MET A 65 -6.02 -3.49 3.19
CA MET A 65 -4.91 -2.55 3.26
C MET A 65 -3.62 -3.27 3.65
N VAL A 66 -2.54 -2.94 2.98
CA VAL A 66 -1.18 -3.34 3.40
C VAL A 66 -0.26 -2.13 3.36
N ALA A 67 0.54 -1.97 4.41
CA ALA A 67 1.50 -0.88 4.56
C ALA A 67 2.76 -1.35 5.30
N CYS A 68 3.78 -0.50 5.31
CA CYS A 68 4.94 -0.63 6.19
C CYS A 68 4.80 0.37 7.33
N LEU A 69 4.82 -0.12 8.56
CA LEU A 69 4.91 0.68 9.76
C LEU A 69 6.36 0.74 10.24
N GLY A 70 6.87 1.93 10.50
CA GLY A 70 8.22 2.08 11.04
C GLY A 70 8.85 3.44 10.79
N SER A 71 10.10 3.56 11.21
CA SER A 71 10.92 4.73 10.94
C SER A 71 11.42 4.71 9.49
N PRO A 72 11.14 5.74 8.67
CA PRO A 72 11.62 5.79 7.28
C PRO A 72 13.14 5.64 7.17
N GLN A 73 13.88 6.21 8.12
CA GLN A 73 15.32 6.08 8.18
C GLN A 73 15.76 4.64 8.46
N LYS A 74 15.12 3.96 9.42
CA LYS A 74 15.42 2.56 9.76
C LYS A 74 15.06 1.61 8.63
N ILE A 75 13.93 1.81 7.97
CA ILE A 75 13.52 1.03 6.81
C ILE A 75 14.55 1.15 5.69
N LYS A 76 15.08 2.37 5.45
CA LYS A 76 16.15 2.60 4.47
C LYS A 76 17.46 1.91 4.88
N GLU A 77 17.88 2.07 6.15
CA GLU A 77 19.09 1.44 6.69
C GLU A 77 19.01 -0.09 6.63
N ASN A 78 17.87 -0.66 7.02
CA ASN A 78 17.62 -2.11 6.98
C ASN A 78 17.61 -2.62 5.52
N GLY A 79 16.90 -1.94 4.64
CA GLY A 79 16.78 -2.27 3.21
C GLY A 79 16.25 -3.67 2.93
N THR A 80 15.42 -4.20 3.83
CA THR A 80 14.98 -5.61 3.85
C THR A 80 13.47 -5.79 3.78
N PHE A 81 12.69 -4.71 3.85
CA PHE A 81 11.23 -4.79 3.80
C PHE A 81 10.75 -5.50 2.52
N GLY A 82 9.83 -6.42 2.69
CA GLY A 82 9.21 -7.23 1.64
C GLY A 82 8.65 -8.51 2.21
N PRO A 83 9.49 -9.46 2.72
CA PRO A 83 9.00 -10.69 3.36
C PRO A 83 8.10 -10.44 4.58
N ASP A 84 8.37 -9.42 5.37
CA ASP A 84 7.53 -8.96 6.48
C ASP A 84 6.17 -8.43 6.00
N GLY A 85 6.14 -7.74 4.87
CA GLY A 85 4.90 -7.34 4.21
C GLY A 85 4.06 -8.54 3.73
N VAL A 86 4.69 -9.58 3.17
CA VAL A 86 4.00 -10.82 2.79
C VAL A 86 3.49 -11.54 4.03
N ALA A 87 4.31 -11.66 5.08
CA ALA A 87 3.94 -12.35 6.32
C ALA A 87 2.74 -11.67 7.00
N CYS A 88 2.70 -10.33 7.08
CA CYS A 88 1.56 -9.63 7.68
C CYS A 88 0.27 -9.88 6.89
N PHE A 89 0.36 -9.87 5.57
CA PHE A 89 -0.79 -10.11 4.71
C PHE A 89 -1.27 -11.57 4.80
N ASP A 90 -0.37 -12.53 4.83
CA ASP A 90 -0.73 -13.95 4.97
C ASP A 90 -1.38 -14.25 6.32
N ALA A 91 -0.87 -13.67 7.40
CA ALA A 91 -1.49 -13.77 8.72
C ALA A 91 -2.90 -13.16 8.70
N PHE A 92 -3.03 -11.95 8.15
CA PHE A 92 -4.30 -11.25 8.03
C PHE A 92 -5.32 -12.03 7.18
N LYS A 93 -4.90 -12.52 6.02
CA LYS A 93 -5.74 -13.32 5.12
C LYS A 93 -6.26 -14.59 5.81
N LYS A 94 -5.41 -15.31 6.56
CA LYS A 94 -5.81 -16.48 7.36
C LYS A 94 -6.87 -16.11 8.40
N ALA A 95 -6.67 -15.00 9.12
CA ALA A 95 -7.65 -14.52 10.10
C ALA A 95 -8.98 -14.16 9.43
N MET A 96 -8.96 -13.46 8.30
CA MET A 96 -10.17 -13.07 7.58
C MET A 96 -10.96 -14.27 7.06
N LEU A 97 -10.30 -15.34 6.63
CA LEU A 97 -10.98 -16.58 6.25
C LEU A 97 -11.78 -17.20 7.39
N LEU A 98 -11.28 -17.09 8.64
CA LEU A 98 -12.03 -17.56 9.83
C LEU A 98 -13.31 -16.74 10.08
N HIS A 99 -13.32 -15.48 9.60
CA HIS A 99 -14.51 -14.61 9.62
C HIS A 99 -15.35 -14.71 8.34
N GLY A 100 -15.08 -15.69 7.48
CA GLY A 100 -15.82 -15.90 6.21
C GLY A 100 -15.56 -14.86 5.15
N LYS A 101 -14.45 -14.09 5.26
CA LYS A 101 -14.06 -13.05 4.31
C LYS A 101 -12.83 -13.48 3.50
N GLU A 102 -13.03 -13.72 2.20
CA GLU A 102 -11.94 -14.02 1.29
C GLU A 102 -11.36 -12.71 0.69
N ILE A 103 -10.10 -12.42 0.98
CA ILE A 103 -9.42 -11.25 0.44
C ILE A 103 -8.96 -11.54 -0.98
N LYS A 104 -9.44 -10.77 -1.94
CA LYS A 104 -9.08 -10.89 -3.37
C LYS A 104 -8.24 -9.73 -3.90
N TYR A 105 -8.25 -8.61 -3.18
CA TYR A 105 -7.56 -7.40 -3.61
C TYR A 105 -6.75 -6.78 -2.50
N LEU A 106 -5.72 -6.04 -2.90
CA LEU A 106 -4.96 -5.16 -2.04
C LEU A 106 -5.23 -3.70 -2.38
N TYR A 107 -5.03 -2.83 -1.42
CA TYR A 107 -5.04 -1.39 -1.63
C TYR A 107 -4.06 -0.67 -0.72
N SER A 108 -3.67 0.55 -1.11
CA SER A 108 -2.79 1.39 -0.32
C SER A 108 -3.55 2.06 0.82
N GLY A 109 -2.94 2.11 2.00
CA GLY A 109 -3.49 2.83 3.15
C GLY A 109 -3.26 4.33 3.09
N GLU A 110 -2.23 4.75 2.35
CA GLU A 110 -1.84 6.14 2.20
C GLU A 110 -1.02 6.37 0.93
N MET A 111 -1.11 7.57 0.35
CA MET A 111 -0.23 7.99 -0.73
C MET A 111 1.15 8.36 -0.21
N GLY A 112 2.19 7.85 -0.88
CA GLY A 112 3.59 8.17 -0.58
C GLY A 112 4.54 7.35 -1.41
N GLY A 113 5.78 7.81 -1.55
CA GLY A 113 6.79 7.20 -2.44
C GLY A 113 7.14 5.75 -2.11
N MET A 114 6.92 5.32 -0.88
CA MET A 114 7.13 3.95 -0.44
C MET A 114 5.80 3.23 -0.16
N ASN A 115 4.92 3.77 0.69
CA ASN A 115 3.73 3.04 1.14
C ASN A 115 2.71 2.76 0.04
N THR A 116 2.59 3.61 -0.98
CA THR A 116 1.76 3.29 -2.16
C THR A 116 2.28 2.05 -2.90
N MET A 117 3.60 1.82 -2.91
CA MET A 117 4.21 0.66 -3.56
C MET A 117 4.09 -0.63 -2.74
N VAL A 118 3.91 -0.54 -1.42
CA VAL A 118 3.91 -1.73 -0.53
C VAL A 118 2.90 -2.80 -0.96
N PRO A 119 1.62 -2.52 -1.22
CA PRO A 119 0.69 -3.55 -1.68
C PRO A 119 1.09 -4.16 -3.03
N MET A 120 1.72 -3.38 -3.92
CA MET A 120 2.26 -3.89 -5.19
C MET A 120 3.41 -4.85 -4.93
N LEU A 121 4.35 -4.48 -4.08
CA LEU A 121 5.50 -5.31 -3.71
C LEU A 121 5.05 -6.64 -3.09
N VAL A 122 4.10 -6.60 -2.16
CA VAL A 122 3.54 -7.81 -1.53
C VAL A 122 2.92 -8.75 -2.57
N SER A 123 2.11 -8.21 -3.49
CA SER A 123 1.52 -9.01 -4.57
C SER A 123 2.57 -9.63 -5.49
N ILE A 124 3.60 -8.87 -5.87
CA ILE A 124 4.68 -9.35 -6.74
C ILE A 124 5.46 -10.47 -6.05
N ILE A 125 5.87 -10.28 -4.79
CA ILE A 125 6.62 -11.30 -4.04
C ILE A 125 5.76 -12.56 -3.86
N ALA A 126 4.50 -12.43 -3.47
CA ALA A 126 3.60 -13.57 -3.30
C ALA A 126 3.48 -14.38 -4.59
N LYS A 127 3.33 -13.72 -5.75
CA LYS A 127 3.31 -14.37 -7.06
C LYS A 127 4.64 -15.06 -7.39
N GLN A 128 5.77 -14.44 -7.12
CA GLN A 128 7.11 -15.02 -7.36
C GLN A 128 7.40 -16.23 -6.46
N GLN A 129 6.78 -16.31 -5.29
CA GLN A 129 6.86 -17.46 -4.37
C GLN A 129 5.86 -18.57 -4.73
N GLY A 130 5.17 -18.49 -5.87
CA GLY A 130 4.23 -19.50 -6.34
C GLY A 130 2.81 -19.36 -5.79
N GLY A 131 2.51 -18.25 -5.11
CA GLY A 131 1.16 -17.88 -4.70
C GLY A 131 0.30 -17.36 -5.85
N SER A 132 -0.99 -17.17 -5.58
CA SER A 132 -1.91 -16.53 -6.52
C SER A 132 -1.60 -15.05 -6.65
N SER A 133 -1.70 -14.51 -7.88
CA SER A 133 -1.65 -13.07 -8.08
C SER A 133 -2.84 -12.41 -7.40
N ILE A 134 -2.57 -11.37 -6.60
CA ILE A 134 -3.58 -10.58 -5.91
C ILE A 134 -3.62 -9.22 -6.59
N GLY A 135 -4.79 -8.81 -7.09
CA GLY A 135 -4.94 -7.55 -7.81
C GLY A 135 -4.84 -6.34 -6.88
N LEU A 136 -4.44 -5.21 -7.44
CA LEU A 136 -4.47 -3.91 -6.78
C LEU A 136 -5.74 -3.17 -7.15
N LEU A 137 -6.40 -2.53 -6.19
CA LEU A 137 -7.52 -1.63 -6.45
C LEU A 137 -7.01 -0.21 -6.73
N ASP A 138 -7.60 0.44 -7.75
CA ASP A 138 -7.27 1.83 -8.10
C ASP A 138 -7.94 2.82 -7.14
N PHE A 139 -7.55 2.74 -5.89
CA PHE A 139 -7.93 3.72 -4.87
C PHE A 139 -6.95 3.69 -3.69
N ASP A 140 -7.13 4.61 -2.80
CA ASP A 140 -6.38 4.76 -1.57
C ASP A 140 -7.33 5.09 -0.42
N ALA A 141 -7.01 4.65 0.78
CA ALA A 141 -7.87 4.90 1.93
C ALA A 141 -7.98 6.40 2.27
N ASN A 142 -6.98 7.22 1.93
CA ASN A 142 -6.90 8.61 2.37
C ASN A 142 -6.62 9.63 1.27
N GLY A 143 -6.08 9.22 0.11
CA GLY A 143 -5.66 10.10 -0.98
C GLY A 143 -4.42 10.95 -0.67
N ARG A 144 -3.83 10.77 0.50
CA ARG A 144 -2.65 11.48 1.03
C ARG A 144 -1.96 10.64 2.09
N ALA A 145 -0.80 11.08 2.56
CA ALA A 145 -0.18 10.49 3.75
C ALA A 145 -0.93 10.84 5.04
N VAL A 146 -0.96 9.90 5.97
CA VAL A 146 -1.58 10.05 7.29
C VAL A 146 -0.62 9.56 8.38
N PRO A 147 -0.57 10.25 9.54
CA PRO A 147 0.40 9.92 10.59
C PRO A 147 0.01 8.71 11.45
N GLU A 148 -1.27 8.42 11.59
CA GLU A 148 -1.82 7.43 12.51
C GLU A 148 -3.13 6.84 11.98
N LEU A 149 -3.50 5.63 12.46
CA LEU A 149 -4.73 4.93 12.06
C LEU A 149 -5.99 5.76 12.37
N ASN A 150 -6.05 6.35 13.56
CA ASN A 150 -7.19 7.16 14.00
C ASN A 150 -7.39 8.46 13.19
N THR A 151 -6.39 8.87 12.40
CA THR A 151 -6.49 10.02 11.49
C THR A 151 -6.88 9.64 10.07
N SER A 152 -7.12 8.35 9.81
CA SER A 152 -7.56 7.87 8.50
C SER A 152 -9.04 8.14 8.25
N LEU A 153 -9.44 8.15 6.98
CA LEU A 153 -10.85 8.24 6.60
C LEU A 153 -11.65 7.03 7.08
N ASN A 154 -11.04 5.84 7.13
CA ASN A 154 -11.68 4.63 7.63
C ASN A 154 -12.07 4.79 9.10
N ALA A 155 -11.15 5.26 9.94
CA ALA A 155 -11.43 5.54 11.35
C ALA A 155 -12.49 6.64 11.52
N ALA A 156 -12.36 7.74 10.77
CA ALA A 156 -13.32 8.85 10.80
C ALA A 156 -14.76 8.43 10.41
N ARG A 157 -14.89 7.35 9.64
CA ARG A 157 -16.18 6.76 9.23
C ARG A 157 -16.63 5.60 10.11
N GLY A 158 -15.90 5.30 11.20
CA GLY A 158 -16.27 4.29 12.19
C GLY A 158 -15.89 2.85 11.79
N PHE A 159 -15.02 2.65 10.81
CA PHE A 159 -14.51 1.32 10.50
C PHE A 159 -13.34 0.99 11.43
N ALA A 160 -13.55 0.01 12.30
CA ALA A 160 -12.48 -0.47 13.17
C ALA A 160 -11.38 -1.20 12.36
N PRO A 161 -10.09 -1.02 12.71
CA PRO A 161 -8.98 -1.69 12.02
C PRO A 161 -8.80 -3.15 12.43
N ASN A 162 -9.83 -3.81 12.90
CA ASN A 162 -9.78 -5.16 13.45
C ASN A 162 -10.21 -6.24 12.45
N PRO A 163 -9.47 -7.38 12.47
CA PRO A 163 -8.19 -7.59 13.12
C PRO A 163 -7.06 -6.82 12.42
N VAL A 164 -5.87 -6.78 13.05
CA VAL A 164 -4.63 -6.31 12.43
C VAL A 164 -3.68 -7.49 12.26
N GLY A 165 -3.20 -7.72 11.06
CA GLY A 165 -2.11 -8.65 10.78
C GLY A 165 -0.78 -7.92 10.79
N LEU A 166 0.19 -8.44 11.54
CA LEU A 166 1.55 -7.95 11.58
C LEU A 166 2.53 -9.02 11.11
N GLY A 167 3.55 -8.60 10.39
CA GLY A 167 4.65 -9.43 9.96
C GLY A 167 5.98 -8.75 10.29
N ALA A 168 6.93 -9.49 10.84
CA ALA A 168 8.23 -8.96 11.19
C ALA A 168 9.34 -9.92 10.79
N LEU A 169 10.46 -9.36 10.32
CA LEU A 169 11.67 -10.15 10.10
C LEU A 169 12.24 -10.65 11.43
N PRO A 170 12.86 -11.83 11.47
CA PRO A 170 13.44 -12.35 12.70
C PRO A 170 14.59 -11.46 13.18
N THR A 171 14.59 -11.11 14.46
CA THR A 171 15.62 -10.27 15.07
C THR A 171 16.83 -11.05 15.56
N VAL A 172 16.68 -12.32 15.94
CA VAL A 172 17.75 -13.16 16.48
C VAL A 172 17.63 -14.59 15.94
N GLY A 173 18.49 -14.95 15.00
CA GLY A 173 18.70 -16.34 14.56
C GLY A 173 17.50 -17.07 13.96
N GLY A 174 16.36 -16.44 13.84
CA GLY A 174 15.16 -16.98 13.22
C GLY A 174 15.31 -17.12 11.72
N LYS A 175 14.63 -18.11 11.14
CA LYS A 175 14.63 -18.36 9.68
C LYS A 175 13.35 -17.87 9.00
N SER A 176 12.29 -17.65 9.77
CA SER A 176 10.97 -17.25 9.28
C SER A 176 10.54 -15.93 9.89
N CYS A 177 9.73 -15.17 9.17
CA CYS A 177 9.07 -14.00 9.72
C CYS A 177 8.16 -14.37 10.90
N THR A 178 8.06 -13.47 11.88
CA THR A 178 7.05 -13.57 12.91
C THR A 178 5.73 -13.08 12.35
N GLU A 179 4.67 -13.85 12.55
CA GLU A 179 3.29 -13.47 12.22
C GLU A 179 2.53 -13.22 13.52
N CYS A 180 1.74 -12.14 13.57
CA CYS A 180 0.91 -11.80 14.71
C CYS A 180 -0.45 -11.28 14.24
N ILE A 181 -1.52 -11.67 14.93
CA ILE A 181 -2.85 -11.09 14.77
C ILE A 181 -3.23 -10.37 16.06
N ILE A 182 -3.68 -9.14 15.92
CA ILE A 182 -4.12 -8.28 17.01
C ILE A 182 -5.59 -7.97 16.82
N GLU A 183 -6.37 -8.15 17.84
CA GLU A 183 -7.74 -7.70 17.93
C GLU A 183 -7.87 -6.74 19.11
N CYS A 184 -8.31 -5.52 18.85
CA CYS A 184 -8.48 -4.47 19.82
C CYS A 184 -9.87 -3.84 19.66
N GLU A 185 -10.37 -3.22 20.71
CA GLU A 185 -11.66 -2.55 20.65
C GLU A 185 -11.59 -1.24 19.86
N THR A 186 -10.45 -0.54 19.92
CA THR A 186 -10.29 0.78 19.32
C THR A 186 -9.09 0.86 18.36
N ASP A 187 -9.13 1.78 17.40
CA ASP A 187 -8.03 2.11 16.50
C ASP A 187 -6.81 2.68 17.25
N THR A 188 -7.04 3.48 18.28
CA THR A 188 -5.99 4.04 19.14
C THR A 188 -5.23 2.95 19.89
N GLU A 189 -5.90 1.94 20.41
CA GLU A 189 -5.27 0.80 21.07
C GLU A 189 -4.48 -0.04 20.07
N SER A 190 -5.08 -0.34 18.90
CA SER A 190 -4.40 -1.04 17.81
C SER A 190 -3.11 -0.33 17.39
N GLU A 191 -3.16 0.99 17.18
CA GLU A 191 -2.00 1.81 16.84
C GLU A 191 -0.91 1.72 17.92
N ALA A 192 -1.27 1.87 19.19
CA ALA A 192 -0.33 1.83 20.32
C ALA A 192 0.40 0.48 20.41
N ILE A 193 -0.32 -0.63 20.25
CA ILE A 193 0.25 -1.98 20.28
C ILE A 193 1.15 -2.19 19.05
N CYS A 194 0.69 -1.82 17.85
CA CYS A 194 1.48 -1.96 16.63
C CYS A 194 2.80 -1.18 16.70
N ARG A 195 2.80 0.04 17.26
CA ARG A 195 4.02 0.83 17.45
C ARG A 195 4.97 0.16 18.43
N LYS A 196 4.49 -0.41 19.52
CA LYS A 196 5.33 -1.13 20.49
C LYS A 196 5.96 -2.39 19.88
N LEU A 197 5.21 -3.14 19.11
CA LEU A 197 5.75 -4.28 18.38
C LEU A 197 6.77 -3.83 17.32
N CYS A 198 6.51 -2.73 16.62
CA CYS A 198 7.47 -2.16 15.67
C CYS A 198 8.81 -1.82 16.33
N GLU A 199 8.82 -1.24 17.55
CA GLU A 199 10.04 -0.97 18.31
C GLU A 199 10.84 -2.25 18.59
N ILE A 200 10.18 -3.36 18.93
CA ILE A 200 10.79 -4.66 19.18
C ILE A 200 11.47 -5.21 17.92
N TYR A 201 10.88 -4.98 16.75
CA TYR A 201 11.35 -5.49 15.47
C TYR A 201 12.14 -4.45 14.66
N ASN A 202 13.08 -3.79 15.32
CA ASN A 202 14.03 -2.85 14.70
C ASN A 202 13.36 -1.70 13.94
N SER A 203 12.23 -1.23 14.45
CA SER A 203 11.44 -0.13 13.88
C SER A 203 10.99 -0.35 12.42
N GLN A 204 10.69 -1.62 12.09
CA GLN A 204 10.15 -2.01 10.78
C GLN A 204 9.26 -3.24 10.92
N ILE A 205 7.96 -3.12 10.57
CA ILE A 205 7.03 -4.26 10.47
C ILE A 205 6.10 -4.09 9.27
N GLY A 206 5.67 -5.20 8.70
CA GLY A 206 4.52 -5.26 7.81
C GLY A 206 3.21 -5.15 8.59
N PHE A 207 2.25 -4.48 8.01
CA PHE A 207 0.97 -4.14 8.64
C PHE A 207 -0.16 -4.32 7.64
N SER A 208 -1.19 -5.11 7.99
CA SER A 208 -2.37 -5.33 7.16
C SER A 208 -3.65 -5.23 8.00
N THR A 209 -4.65 -4.52 7.51
CA THR A 209 -5.92 -4.30 8.21
C THR A 209 -7.04 -3.89 7.26
N TRP A 210 -8.19 -3.53 7.81
CA TRP A 210 -9.39 -3.07 7.10
C TRP A 210 -9.76 -3.96 5.90
N ALA A 211 -10.17 -5.21 6.21
CA ALA A 211 -10.84 -6.06 5.25
C ALA A 211 -12.24 -5.53 4.99
N MET A 212 -12.39 -4.73 3.95
CA MET A 212 -13.66 -4.12 3.56
C MET A 212 -14.17 -4.71 2.26
N SER A 213 -15.48 -4.86 2.13
CA SER A 213 -16.07 -5.23 0.84
C SER A 213 -15.79 -4.15 -0.20
N VAL A 214 -15.71 -4.54 -1.47
CA VAL A 214 -15.50 -3.58 -2.57
C VAL A 214 -16.59 -2.51 -2.59
N LYS A 215 -17.80 -2.84 -2.17
CA LYS A 215 -18.88 -1.87 -2.03
C LYS A 215 -18.61 -0.84 -0.94
N GLU A 216 -18.22 -1.28 0.27
CA GLU A 216 -17.83 -0.36 1.34
C GLU A 216 -16.67 0.53 0.93
N LEU A 217 -15.66 -0.04 0.25
CA LEU A 217 -14.51 0.70 -0.26
C LEU A 217 -14.90 1.76 -1.29
N LYS A 218 -15.83 1.43 -2.21
CA LYS A 218 -16.33 2.38 -3.21
C LYS A 218 -16.92 3.64 -2.56
N ASP A 219 -17.67 3.46 -1.49
CA ASP A 219 -18.38 4.55 -0.82
C ASP A 219 -17.51 5.29 0.20
N ASN A 220 -16.38 4.69 0.62
CA ASN A 220 -15.58 5.17 1.74
C ASN A 220 -14.10 5.43 1.44
N SER A 221 -13.66 5.37 0.19
CA SER A 221 -12.27 5.58 -0.22
C SER A 221 -12.16 6.70 -1.26
N VAL A 222 -10.93 7.10 -1.55
CA VAL A 222 -10.63 8.05 -2.62
C VAL A 222 -10.30 7.27 -3.88
N LEU A 223 -11.24 7.24 -4.82
CA LEU A 223 -11.14 6.46 -6.05
C LEU A 223 -10.17 7.09 -7.05
N GLY A 224 -9.51 6.26 -7.88
CA GLY A 224 -8.63 6.72 -8.94
C GLY A 224 -7.30 7.30 -8.45
N CYS A 225 -6.92 7.07 -7.19
CA CYS A 225 -5.68 7.61 -6.62
C CYS A 225 -4.43 7.06 -7.28
N VAL A 226 -4.40 5.76 -7.60
CA VAL A 226 -3.23 5.11 -8.21
C VAL A 226 -3.04 5.63 -9.64
N SER A 227 -4.11 5.68 -10.44
CA SER A 227 -4.09 6.26 -11.79
C SER A 227 -3.79 7.77 -11.79
N THR A 228 -4.26 8.50 -10.77
CA THR A 228 -3.92 9.92 -10.62
C THR A 228 -2.45 10.10 -10.29
N ALA A 229 -1.90 9.29 -9.37
CA ALA A 229 -0.48 9.31 -9.05
C ALA A 229 0.36 8.98 -10.28
N GLU A 230 -0.02 8.00 -11.09
CA GLU A 230 0.68 7.67 -12.34
C GLU A 230 0.76 8.87 -13.27
N ARG A 231 -0.37 9.52 -13.59
CA ARG A 231 -0.41 10.70 -14.47
C ARG A 231 0.46 11.84 -13.94
N ILE A 232 0.44 12.09 -12.63
CA ILE A 232 1.30 13.09 -11.99
C ILE A 232 2.76 12.71 -12.18
N GLY A 233 3.13 11.46 -11.92
CA GLY A 233 4.49 10.98 -12.03
C GLY A 233 5.02 11.01 -13.47
N GLU A 234 4.21 10.65 -14.45
CA GLU A 234 4.55 10.76 -15.88
C GLU A 234 4.84 12.22 -16.26
N ASN A 235 3.98 13.15 -15.83
CA ASN A 235 4.17 14.58 -16.08
C ASN A 235 5.45 15.10 -15.42
N ILE A 236 5.73 14.73 -14.16
CA ILE A 236 6.97 15.10 -13.46
C ILE A 236 8.19 14.58 -14.23
N LYS A 237 8.19 13.31 -14.62
CA LYS A 237 9.28 12.70 -15.41
C LYS A 237 9.47 13.38 -16.77
N MET A 238 8.37 13.77 -17.42
CA MET A 238 8.42 14.49 -18.69
C MET A 238 9.07 15.88 -18.53
N ILE A 239 8.70 16.63 -17.48
CA ILE A 239 9.28 17.93 -17.17
C ILE A 239 10.78 17.80 -16.87
N GLN A 240 11.17 16.80 -16.07
CA GLN A 240 12.57 16.55 -15.75
C GLN A 240 13.45 16.24 -16.98
N LYS A 241 12.86 15.63 -18.02
CA LYS A 241 13.55 15.35 -19.28
C LYS A 241 13.66 16.57 -20.22
N LYS A 242 12.87 17.62 -19.96
CA LYS A 242 12.84 18.87 -20.76
C LYS A 242 13.13 20.05 -19.84
N PRO A 243 14.38 20.27 -19.41
CA PRO A 243 14.75 21.35 -18.51
C PRO A 243 14.47 22.76 -19.04
N GLU A 244 14.14 22.89 -20.32
CA GLU A 244 13.78 24.16 -20.97
C GLU A 244 12.33 24.61 -20.69
N LEU A 245 11.49 23.75 -20.10
CA LEU A 245 10.13 24.12 -19.72
C LEU A 245 10.17 24.87 -18.39
N ASP A 246 9.91 26.17 -18.46
CA ASP A 246 9.72 26.99 -17.26
C ASP A 246 8.58 26.42 -16.41
N PRO A 247 8.82 26.07 -15.13
CA PRO A 247 7.78 25.56 -14.24
C PRO A 247 6.54 26.45 -14.16
N VAL A 248 6.69 27.76 -14.36
CA VAL A 248 5.59 28.73 -14.33
C VAL A 248 4.69 28.62 -15.56
N SER A 249 5.23 28.31 -16.74
CA SER A 249 4.42 28.12 -17.95
C SER A 249 3.54 26.87 -17.89
N TYR A 250 3.94 25.87 -17.10
CA TYR A 250 3.20 24.63 -16.95
C TYR A 250 1.97 24.77 -16.04
N THR A 251 2.03 25.64 -15.03
CA THR A 251 0.88 25.94 -14.16
C THR A 251 -0.20 26.75 -14.88
N HIS A 252 0.18 27.57 -15.85
CA HIS A 252 -0.78 28.35 -16.64
C HIS A 252 -1.54 27.52 -17.70
N LEU A 253 -0.95 26.46 -18.23
CA LEU A 253 -1.62 25.57 -19.20
C LEU A 253 -2.75 24.74 -18.59
N ARG A 254 -2.73 24.50 -17.28
CA ARG A 254 -3.80 23.76 -16.56
C ARG A 254 -4.94 24.63 -16.05
N ALA A 255 -4.78 25.94 -16.02
CA ALA A 255 -5.84 26.86 -15.55
C ALA A 255 -6.93 27.09 -16.60
N HIS A 256 -6.78 26.55 -17.81
CA HIS A 256 -7.69 26.74 -18.94
C HIS A 256 -8.34 25.44 -19.47
N GLU A 257 -8.13 24.30 -18.83
CA GLU A 257 -8.86 23.05 -19.05
C GLU A 257 -9.80 22.76 -17.86
#